data_05ab03a526e1b6d475bc3be9ce4d8d90
#
_entry.id   05ab03a526e1b6d475bc3be9ce4d8d90
#
_cell.length_a   1.000
_cell.length_b   1.000
_cell.length_c   1.000
_cell.angle_alpha   90.00
_cell.angle_beta   90.00
_cell.angle_gamma   90.00
#
_symmetry.space_group_name_H-M   'P 1'
#
loop_
_entity.id
_entity.type
_entity.pdbx_description
1 polymer ?
#
loop_
_entity_poly.entity_id
_entity_poly.type
_entity_poly.pdbx_seq_one_letter_code
_entity_poly.pdbx_strand_id
1 'polypeptide(L)'
;MKEEILKVKEEIQKHIEESKTLQKLEEIRVNYMGKKGIFTDLSKKMKDLTAEERPKIGQIINEVKEKISNLLDEKNKALKEKELNERIESEIIDISLPGTKYNYGTIHPINETMELMKNIFSKMGFDIVDGPEIETVEYNFNALNIPKTHPSRDLTDTFYLNDSIVLRTQTSPVQIRYMLEHGTPFRMICPGKVYRPDYDISHTPMFHQMEGLVVGKNISFADLKGILTHFVKEVFGDRKVRFRPHFFPFTEPSAEMDVECMICHGKGCRLCKESGWIEIMGCGMVDPEVLKYVGLNPDEVNGFAFGVGIERVTMLRHGIGDLRAFFENDMRFLKQFK
;
A
#
# COMPACT_ATOMS: atom_id res chain seq x y z
N MET A 1 36.84 -70.09 -31.26
CA MET A 1 36.14 -68.82 -31.46
C MET A 1 34.84 -68.72 -30.66
N LYS A 2 33.92 -69.71 -30.67
CA LYS A 2 32.66 -69.67 -29.87
C LYS A 2 32.91 -69.52 -28.37
N GLU A 3 33.86 -70.33 -27.81
CA GLU A 3 34.26 -70.20 -26.39
C GLU A 3 34.91 -68.85 -26.04
N GLU A 4 35.67 -68.30 -26.95
CA GLU A 4 36.30 -66.99 -26.80
C GLU A 4 35.27 -65.86 -26.72
N ILE A 5 34.23 -65.91 -27.55
CA ILE A 5 33.13 -64.96 -27.53
C ILE A 5 32.30 -65.05 -26.23
N LEU A 6 32.11 -66.28 -25.72
CA LEU A 6 31.38 -66.49 -24.48
C LEU A 6 32.19 -66.01 -23.26
N LYS A 7 33.52 -66.21 -23.22
CA LYS A 7 34.40 -65.66 -22.19
C LYS A 7 34.41 -64.13 -22.18
N VAL A 8 34.53 -63.51 -23.37
CA VAL A 8 34.47 -62.04 -23.51
C VAL A 8 33.11 -61.51 -23.06
N LYS A 9 32.02 -62.22 -23.34
CA LYS A 9 30.68 -61.84 -22.86
C LYS A 9 30.62 -61.84 -21.33
N GLU A 10 31.09 -62.90 -20.66
CA GLU A 10 31.07 -62.97 -19.19
C GLU A 10 31.93 -61.89 -18.56
N GLU A 11 33.10 -61.64 -19.14
CA GLU A 11 34.04 -60.62 -18.69
C GLU A 11 33.45 -59.20 -18.77
N ILE A 12 32.75 -58.88 -19.90
CA ILE A 12 32.08 -57.60 -20.07
C ILE A 12 30.92 -57.46 -19.08
N GLN A 13 30.07 -58.51 -18.93
CA GLN A 13 28.97 -58.51 -17.99
C GLN A 13 29.46 -58.18 -16.57
N LYS A 14 30.55 -58.80 -16.12
CA LYS A 14 31.16 -58.55 -14.84
C LYS A 14 31.64 -57.08 -14.71
N HIS A 15 32.32 -56.56 -15.74
CA HIS A 15 32.80 -55.17 -15.74
C HIS A 15 31.66 -54.16 -15.72
N ILE A 16 30.52 -54.44 -16.44
CA ILE A 16 29.34 -53.61 -16.41
C ILE A 16 28.72 -53.61 -15.01
N GLU A 17 28.58 -54.77 -14.38
CA GLU A 17 28.03 -54.90 -13.03
C GLU A 17 28.89 -54.15 -11.97
N GLU A 18 30.21 -54.26 -12.06
CA GLU A 18 31.15 -53.62 -11.17
C GLU A 18 31.29 -52.11 -11.39
N SER A 19 30.81 -51.57 -12.52
CA SER A 19 30.92 -50.16 -12.83
C SER A 19 30.04 -49.32 -11.90
N LYS A 20 30.66 -48.34 -11.22
CA LYS A 20 30.00 -47.45 -10.26
C LYS A 20 29.79 -46.03 -10.76
N THR A 21 30.37 -45.68 -11.91
CA THR A 21 30.29 -44.34 -12.49
C THR A 21 29.98 -44.37 -13.98
N LEU A 22 29.31 -43.34 -14.50
CA LEU A 22 29.02 -43.21 -15.92
C LEU A 22 30.27 -43.20 -16.78
N GLN A 23 31.36 -42.59 -16.28
CA GLN A 23 32.64 -42.53 -16.99
C GLN A 23 33.23 -43.92 -17.19
N LYS A 24 33.28 -44.76 -16.15
CA LYS A 24 33.76 -46.15 -16.25
C LYS A 24 32.87 -46.99 -17.19
N LEU A 25 31.57 -46.79 -17.15
CA LEU A 25 30.64 -47.47 -18.04
C LEU A 25 30.88 -47.09 -19.51
N GLU A 26 31.17 -45.85 -19.79
CA GLU A 26 31.51 -45.38 -21.14
C GLU A 26 32.90 -45.92 -21.60
N GLU A 27 33.88 -46.00 -20.72
CA GLU A 27 35.18 -46.65 -21.01
C GLU A 27 34.99 -48.12 -21.39
N ILE A 28 34.16 -48.85 -20.68
CA ILE A 28 33.79 -50.23 -21.02
C ILE A 28 33.14 -50.29 -22.38
N ARG A 29 32.18 -49.44 -22.67
CA ARG A 29 31.51 -49.35 -23.97
C ARG A 29 32.51 -49.13 -25.09
N VAL A 30 33.43 -48.19 -24.94
CA VAL A 30 34.44 -47.90 -25.96
C VAL A 30 35.44 -49.05 -26.16
N ASN A 31 35.94 -49.65 -25.05
CA ASN A 31 36.88 -50.72 -25.12
C ASN A 31 36.36 -51.99 -25.77
N TYR A 32 35.08 -52.30 -25.58
CA TYR A 32 34.51 -53.50 -26.09
C TYR A 32 33.75 -53.31 -27.41
N MET A 33 32.97 -52.25 -27.55
CA MET A 33 32.08 -52.00 -28.69
C MET A 33 32.57 -50.89 -29.63
N GLY A 34 33.63 -50.17 -29.28
CA GLY A 34 34.19 -49.11 -30.09
C GLY A 34 34.83 -49.58 -31.42
N LYS A 35 35.17 -48.64 -32.29
CA LYS A 35 35.79 -48.93 -33.62
C LYS A 35 37.07 -49.76 -33.55
N LYS A 36 37.79 -49.71 -32.45
CA LYS A 36 39.00 -50.51 -32.14
C LYS A 36 38.75 -51.49 -30.98
N GLY A 37 37.50 -51.75 -30.65
CA GLY A 37 37.12 -52.60 -29.52
C GLY A 37 37.17 -54.08 -29.85
N ILE A 38 37.14 -54.87 -28.80
CA ILE A 38 37.34 -56.34 -28.85
C ILE A 38 36.35 -57.00 -29.82
N PHE A 39 35.07 -56.56 -29.88
CA PHE A 39 34.11 -57.11 -30.83
C PHE A 39 34.43 -56.77 -32.29
N THR A 40 35.09 -55.66 -32.54
CA THR A 40 35.54 -55.30 -33.89
C THR A 40 36.68 -56.21 -34.34
N ASP A 41 37.59 -56.52 -33.42
CA ASP A 41 38.71 -57.42 -33.71
C ASP A 41 38.26 -58.90 -33.86
N LEU A 42 37.27 -59.35 -33.03
CA LEU A 42 36.65 -60.65 -33.21
C LEU A 42 35.90 -60.73 -34.58
N SER A 43 35.31 -59.66 -35.03
CA SER A 43 34.65 -59.59 -36.36
C SER A 43 35.67 -59.64 -37.50
N LYS A 44 36.88 -59.10 -37.34
CA LYS A 44 37.95 -59.22 -38.33
C LYS A 44 38.51 -60.68 -38.43
N LYS A 45 38.65 -61.36 -37.30
CA LYS A 45 39.09 -62.77 -37.24
C LYS A 45 38.10 -63.73 -37.92
N MET A 46 36.83 -63.30 -38.15
CA MET A 46 35.86 -64.12 -38.91
C MET A 46 36.29 -64.33 -40.37
N LYS A 47 37.24 -63.54 -40.92
CA LYS A 47 37.72 -63.74 -42.29
C LYS A 47 38.49 -65.06 -42.46
N ASP A 48 39.04 -65.59 -41.38
CA ASP A 48 39.81 -66.81 -41.38
C ASP A 48 38.95 -68.07 -41.21
N LEU A 49 37.65 -67.98 -41.11
CA LEU A 49 36.67 -69.07 -40.97
C LEU A 49 36.15 -69.59 -42.32
N THR A 50 35.70 -70.84 -42.31
CA THR A 50 35.07 -71.49 -43.47
C THR A 50 33.74 -70.82 -43.84
N ALA A 51 33.30 -70.94 -45.10
CA ALA A 51 32.05 -70.28 -45.59
C ALA A 51 30.79 -70.75 -44.85
N GLU A 52 30.80 -71.95 -44.25
CA GLU A 52 29.65 -72.50 -43.51
C GLU A 52 29.61 -72.05 -42.03
N GLU A 53 30.76 -71.71 -41.45
CA GLU A 53 30.87 -71.28 -40.03
C GLU A 53 30.68 -69.79 -39.84
N ARG A 54 30.99 -68.97 -40.87
CA ARG A 54 30.86 -67.46 -40.79
C ARG A 54 29.46 -67.01 -40.39
N PRO A 55 28.37 -67.49 -41.01
CA PRO A 55 27.03 -67.03 -40.68
C PRO A 55 26.66 -67.38 -39.22
N LYS A 56 27.02 -68.57 -38.75
CA LYS A 56 26.72 -69.03 -37.39
C LYS A 56 27.44 -68.20 -36.31
N ILE A 57 28.72 -67.91 -36.53
CA ILE A 57 29.53 -67.12 -35.61
C ILE A 57 29.09 -65.64 -35.68
N GLY A 58 28.78 -65.11 -36.88
CA GLY A 58 28.25 -63.77 -37.05
C GLY A 58 26.94 -63.53 -36.28
N GLN A 59 26.06 -64.52 -36.31
CA GLN A 59 24.81 -64.47 -35.55
C GLN A 59 25.06 -64.43 -34.05
N ILE A 60 25.98 -65.24 -33.52
CA ILE A 60 26.34 -65.29 -32.12
C ILE A 60 26.98 -63.93 -31.67
N ILE A 61 27.82 -63.35 -32.49
CA ILE A 61 28.44 -62.04 -32.19
C ILE A 61 27.37 -60.93 -32.13
N ASN A 62 26.42 -60.97 -33.05
CA ASN A 62 25.32 -59.96 -33.06
C ASN A 62 24.41 -60.13 -31.84
N GLU A 63 24.01 -61.35 -31.50
CA GLU A 63 23.20 -61.60 -30.31
C GLU A 63 23.90 -61.20 -29.02
N VAL A 64 25.21 -61.42 -28.92
CA VAL A 64 26.03 -61.00 -27.76
C VAL A 64 26.14 -59.47 -27.72
N LYS A 65 26.40 -58.80 -28.85
CA LYS A 65 26.44 -57.35 -28.94
C LYS A 65 25.13 -56.71 -28.51
N GLU A 66 24.03 -57.24 -28.98
CA GLU A 66 22.68 -56.73 -28.64
C GLU A 66 22.43 -56.89 -27.13
N LYS A 67 22.72 -58.04 -26.54
CA LYS A 67 22.58 -58.27 -25.10
C LYS A 67 23.44 -57.32 -24.27
N ILE A 68 24.68 -57.09 -24.69
CA ILE A 68 25.61 -56.18 -23.99
C ILE A 68 25.16 -54.73 -24.14
N SER A 69 24.68 -54.32 -25.34
CA SER A 69 24.13 -52.98 -25.53
C SER A 69 22.96 -52.73 -24.58
N ASN A 70 22.05 -53.67 -24.47
CA ASN A 70 20.90 -53.57 -23.56
C ASN A 70 21.36 -53.46 -22.10
N LEU A 71 22.33 -54.25 -21.66
CA LEU A 71 22.89 -54.18 -20.31
C LEU A 71 23.59 -52.86 -20.03
N LEU A 72 24.33 -52.30 -21.00
CA LEU A 72 24.97 -51.00 -20.90
C LEU A 72 23.92 -49.90 -20.76
N ASP A 73 22.81 -49.97 -21.56
CA ASP A 73 21.74 -48.97 -21.51
C ASP A 73 20.97 -49.04 -20.19
N GLU A 74 20.68 -50.23 -19.69
CA GLU A 74 20.05 -50.42 -18.37
C GLU A 74 20.90 -49.88 -17.24
N LYS A 75 22.20 -50.20 -17.26
CA LYS A 75 23.17 -49.73 -16.24
C LYS A 75 23.36 -48.22 -16.31
N ASN A 76 23.40 -47.65 -17.52
CA ASN A 76 23.49 -46.19 -17.72
C ASN A 76 22.29 -45.48 -17.12
N LYS A 77 21.07 -46.04 -17.37
CA LYS A 77 19.82 -45.51 -16.78
C LYS A 77 19.84 -45.55 -15.26
N ALA A 78 20.24 -46.67 -14.68
CA ALA A 78 20.31 -46.85 -13.25
C ALA A 78 21.36 -45.91 -12.58
N LEU A 79 22.54 -45.73 -13.22
CA LEU A 79 23.55 -44.81 -12.71
C LEU A 79 23.11 -43.34 -12.80
N LYS A 80 22.47 -42.94 -13.90
CA LYS A 80 21.91 -41.60 -14.04
C LYS A 80 20.80 -41.31 -13.00
N GLU A 81 19.94 -42.28 -12.77
CA GLU A 81 18.89 -42.16 -11.78
C GLU A 81 19.45 -42.07 -10.36
N LYS A 82 20.54 -42.85 -10.08
CA LYS A 82 21.23 -42.75 -8.82
C LYS A 82 21.89 -41.39 -8.61
N GLU A 83 22.63 -40.88 -9.61
CA GLU A 83 23.26 -39.55 -9.55
C GLU A 83 22.21 -38.45 -9.36
N LEU A 84 21.06 -38.56 -10.05
CA LEU A 84 19.94 -37.61 -9.89
C LEU A 84 19.39 -37.62 -8.46
N ASN A 85 19.16 -38.84 -7.91
CA ASN A 85 18.61 -38.96 -6.56
C ASN A 85 19.60 -38.45 -5.51
N GLU A 86 20.90 -38.78 -5.63
CA GLU A 86 21.95 -38.26 -4.75
C GLU A 86 22.04 -36.74 -4.81
N ARG A 87 21.86 -36.15 -6.00
CA ARG A 87 21.80 -34.71 -6.18
C ARG A 87 20.55 -34.11 -5.52
N ILE A 88 19.38 -34.70 -5.75
CA ILE A 88 18.11 -34.25 -5.14
C ILE A 88 18.23 -34.29 -3.61
N GLU A 89 18.78 -35.38 -3.03
CA GLU A 89 18.98 -35.48 -1.60
C GLU A 89 19.96 -34.44 -1.06
N SER A 90 21.03 -34.14 -1.80
CA SER A 90 22.02 -33.12 -1.40
C SER A 90 21.48 -31.68 -1.50
N GLU A 91 20.51 -31.45 -2.36
CA GLU A 91 19.87 -30.13 -2.59
C GLU A 91 18.61 -29.91 -1.73
N ILE A 92 18.25 -30.85 -0.83
CA ILE A 92 17.10 -30.69 0.06
C ILE A 92 17.31 -29.48 0.97
N ILE A 93 16.41 -28.53 0.86
CA ILE A 93 16.34 -27.36 1.73
C ILE A 93 15.20 -27.58 2.74
N ASP A 94 15.50 -27.32 4.01
CA ASP A 94 14.47 -27.35 5.05
C ASP A 94 13.48 -26.17 4.86
N ILE A 95 12.33 -26.47 4.25
CA ILE A 95 11.27 -25.50 3.99
C ILE A 95 10.46 -25.14 5.24
N SER A 96 10.69 -25.81 6.38
CA SER A 96 10.07 -25.46 7.65
C SER A 96 10.71 -24.24 8.32
N LEU A 97 11.92 -23.86 7.90
CA LEU A 97 12.58 -22.66 8.38
C LEU A 97 11.83 -21.42 7.92
N PRO A 98 11.54 -20.47 8.83
CA PRO A 98 10.85 -19.25 8.47
C PRO A 98 11.71 -18.42 7.48
N GLY A 99 11.10 -18.00 6.39
CA GLY A 99 11.71 -17.08 5.44
C GLY A 99 12.02 -15.71 6.06
N THR A 100 12.83 -14.91 5.39
CA THR A 100 13.12 -13.52 5.79
C THR A 100 11.83 -12.72 5.79
N LYS A 101 11.44 -12.19 6.96
CA LYS A 101 10.28 -11.30 7.07
C LYS A 101 10.66 -9.92 6.54
N TYR A 102 10.01 -9.50 5.47
CA TYR A 102 10.09 -8.12 5.01
C TYR A 102 9.18 -7.25 5.89
N ASN A 103 9.75 -6.20 6.46
CA ASN A 103 8.97 -5.19 7.16
C ASN A 103 8.47 -4.17 6.11
N TYR A 104 7.20 -4.29 5.72
CA TYR A 104 6.56 -3.27 4.91
C TYR A 104 6.23 -2.07 5.79
N GLY A 105 6.51 -0.87 5.29
CA GLY A 105 6.03 0.36 5.89
C GLY A 105 4.51 0.48 5.75
N THR A 106 3.92 1.33 6.59
CA THR A 106 2.49 1.66 6.54
C THR A 106 2.32 3.16 6.37
N ILE A 107 1.21 3.58 5.80
CA ILE A 107 0.86 5.00 5.73
C ILE A 107 0.44 5.44 7.13
N HIS A 108 0.90 6.63 7.56
CA HIS A 108 0.47 7.20 8.83
C HIS A 108 -1.05 7.41 8.84
N PRO A 109 -1.80 7.07 9.91
CA PRO A 109 -3.27 7.09 9.91
C PRO A 109 -3.87 8.48 9.63
N ILE A 110 -3.21 9.56 10.02
CA ILE A 110 -3.62 10.93 9.64
C ILE A 110 -3.52 11.11 8.11
N ASN A 111 -2.42 10.70 7.50
CA ASN A 111 -2.24 10.83 6.04
C ASN A 111 -3.23 9.96 5.28
N GLU A 112 -3.50 8.74 5.74
CA GLU A 112 -4.53 7.87 5.15
C GLU A 112 -5.91 8.53 5.19
N THR A 113 -6.28 9.10 6.35
CA THR A 113 -7.55 9.81 6.51
C THR A 113 -7.61 11.06 5.64
N MET A 114 -6.52 11.83 5.56
CA MET A 114 -6.42 13.02 4.71
C MET A 114 -6.62 12.67 3.23
N GLU A 115 -5.97 11.62 2.75
CA GLU A 115 -6.12 11.16 1.36
C GLU A 115 -7.54 10.64 1.09
N LEU A 116 -8.16 9.93 2.03
CA LEU A 116 -9.56 9.54 1.91
C LEU A 116 -10.47 10.77 1.75
N MET A 117 -10.30 11.78 2.61
CA MET A 117 -11.13 13.00 2.57
C MET A 117 -10.90 13.78 1.27
N LYS A 118 -9.66 13.95 0.82
CA LYS A 118 -9.33 14.54 -0.50
C LYS A 118 -10.04 13.82 -1.63
N ASN A 119 -10.00 12.50 -1.64
CA ASN A 119 -10.64 11.68 -2.68
C ASN A 119 -12.18 11.84 -2.68
N ILE A 120 -12.80 11.95 -1.52
CA ILE A 120 -14.25 12.18 -1.41
C ILE A 120 -14.63 13.54 -2.02
N PHE A 121 -13.94 14.62 -1.61
CA PHE A 121 -14.26 15.97 -2.11
C PHE A 121 -13.89 16.14 -3.59
N SER A 122 -12.77 15.55 -4.05
CA SER A 122 -12.39 15.56 -5.46
C SER A 122 -13.47 14.92 -6.35
N LYS A 123 -14.07 13.79 -5.92
CA LYS A 123 -15.22 13.18 -6.62
C LYS A 123 -16.47 14.07 -6.66
N MET A 124 -16.61 14.98 -5.71
CA MET A 124 -17.67 15.99 -5.70
C MET A 124 -17.32 17.27 -6.50
N GLY A 125 -16.18 17.28 -7.20
CA GLY A 125 -15.74 18.39 -8.05
C GLY A 125 -15.08 19.54 -7.29
N PHE A 126 -14.45 19.26 -6.14
CA PHE A 126 -13.65 20.25 -5.43
C PHE A 126 -12.19 20.21 -5.90
N ASP A 127 -11.62 21.38 -6.12
CA ASP A 127 -10.19 21.56 -6.33
C ASP A 127 -9.45 21.41 -5.00
N ILE A 128 -8.28 20.77 -5.03
CA ILE A 128 -7.41 20.63 -3.86
C ILE A 128 -6.37 21.73 -3.95
N VAL A 129 -6.36 22.63 -2.98
CA VAL A 129 -5.52 23.82 -2.96
C VAL A 129 -4.60 23.79 -1.74
N ASP A 130 -3.39 24.27 -1.89
CA ASP A 130 -2.42 24.45 -0.82
C ASP A 130 -2.11 25.92 -0.58
N GLY A 131 -1.54 26.25 0.57
CA GLY A 131 -1.15 27.61 0.91
C GLY A 131 -0.14 27.67 2.05
N PRO A 132 0.41 28.88 2.32
CA PRO A 132 1.50 29.06 3.28
C PRO A 132 1.07 28.77 4.72
N GLU A 133 1.94 28.13 5.50
CA GLU A 133 1.75 27.90 6.94
C GLU A 133 2.09 29.16 7.77
N ILE A 134 3.04 29.95 7.28
CA ILE A 134 3.38 31.27 7.85
C ILE A 134 2.53 32.29 7.12
N GLU A 135 1.65 32.97 7.86
CA GLU A 135 0.61 33.82 7.26
C GLU A 135 0.62 35.23 7.86
N THR A 136 0.04 36.15 7.14
CA THR A 136 -0.15 37.50 7.64
C THR A 136 -1.34 37.60 8.60
N VAL A 137 -1.27 38.47 9.57
CA VAL A 137 -2.39 38.87 10.45
C VAL A 137 -3.58 39.33 9.60
N GLU A 138 -3.31 39.94 8.45
CA GLU A 138 -4.32 40.41 7.50
C GLU A 138 -5.18 39.26 7.00
N TYR A 139 -4.57 38.21 6.43
CA TYR A 139 -5.33 37.07 5.87
C TYR A 139 -5.84 36.11 6.95
N ASN A 140 -5.06 35.94 8.06
CA ASN A 140 -5.47 35.01 9.12
C ASN A 140 -6.66 35.53 9.94
N PHE A 141 -6.88 36.85 9.98
CA PHE A 141 -7.90 37.46 10.83
C PHE A 141 -8.74 38.55 10.13
N ASN A 142 -8.14 39.63 9.61
CA ASN A 142 -8.89 40.79 9.12
C ASN A 142 -9.79 40.43 7.94
N ALA A 143 -9.24 39.74 6.94
CA ALA A 143 -9.96 39.27 5.77
C ALA A 143 -11.09 38.26 6.08
N LEU A 144 -11.03 37.62 7.24
CA LEU A 144 -12.01 36.68 7.74
C LEU A 144 -13.01 37.33 8.72
N ASN A 145 -13.13 38.64 8.70
CA ASN A 145 -14.04 39.38 9.58
C ASN A 145 -13.84 39.11 11.08
N ILE A 146 -12.63 38.69 11.50
CA ILE A 146 -12.30 38.46 12.90
C ILE A 146 -11.86 39.80 13.53
N PRO A 147 -12.64 40.38 14.46
CA PRO A 147 -12.32 41.68 15.03
C PRO A 147 -11.06 41.64 15.90
N LYS A 148 -10.41 42.81 16.08
CA LYS A 148 -9.17 42.95 16.88
C LYS A 148 -9.33 42.52 18.34
N THR A 149 -10.52 42.55 18.88
CA THR A 149 -10.83 42.17 20.26
C THR A 149 -11.24 40.69 20.40
N HIS A 150 -11.20 39.92 19.31
CA HIS A 150 -11.59 38.53 19.37
C HIS A 150 -10.56 37.69 20.14
N PRO A 151 -10.99 36.77 21.05
CA PRO A 151 -10.06 36.00 21.88
C PRO A 151 -9.03 35.19 21.07
N SER A 152 -9.39 34.66 19.90
CA SER A 152 -8.47 33.91 19.05
C SER A 152 -7.23 34.68 18.59
N ARG A 153 -7.21 36.01 18.76
CA ARG A 153 -6.02 36.85 18.49
C ARG A 153 -5.09 37.01 19.70
N ASP A 154 -5.46 36.48 20.85
CA ASP A 154 -4.60 36.50 22.01
C ASP A 154 -3.34 35.66 21.81
N LEU A 155 -2.26 36.03 22.47
CA LEU A 155 -1.00 35.26 22.47
C LEU A 155 -1.15 33.87 23.08
N THR A 156 -2.19 33.66 23.86
CA THR A 156 -2.57 32.33 24.38
C THR A 156 -3.15 31.40 23.35
N ASP A 157 -3.71 31.95 22.25
CA ASP A 157 -4.44 31.17 21.22
C ASP A 157 -3.73 31.20 19.86
N THR A 158 -2.72 32.06 19.66
CA THR A 158 -2.02 32.24 18.38
C THR A 158 -0.51 32.38 18.56
N PHE A 159 0.26 31.67 17.74
CA PHE A 159 1.70 31.84 17.65
C PHE A 159 2.06 33.00 16.72
N TYR A 160 2.53 34.10 17.28
CA TYR A 160 3.03 35.27 16.55
C TYR A 160 4.55 35.18 16.32
N LEU A 161 4.99 35.42 15.09
CA LEU A 161 6.40 35.62 14.76
C LEU A 161 6.79 37.09 14.96
N ASN A 162 5.86 38.01 14.68
CA ASN A 162 5.91 39.44 14.95
C ASN A 162 4.49 40.01 14.87
N ASP A 163 4.33 41.31 15.02
CA ASP A 163 3.02 41.97 15.05
C ASP A 163 2.14 41.77 13.78
N SER A 164 2.74 41.38 12.67
CA SER A 164 2.07 41.26 11.38
C SER A 164 2.07 39.83 10.81
N ILE A 165 2.81 38.89 11.41
CA ILE A 165 2.99 37.54 10.90
C ILE A 165 2.75 36.49 12.01
N VAL A 166 2.00 35.45 11.67
CA VAL A 166 1.61 34.36 12.55
C VAL A 166 1.88 32.99 11.93
N LEU A 167 1.92 31.96 12.73
CA LEU A 167 1.61 30.61 12.25
C LEU A 167 0.08 30.53 12.10
N ARG A 168 -0.40 30.10 10.92
CA ARG A 168 -1.84 30.10 10.65
C ARG A 168 -2.60 29.23 11.66
N THR A 169 -3.66 29.79 12.23
CA THR A 169 -4.52 29.12 13.22
C THR A 169 -5.60 28.24 12.58
N GLN A 170 -5.79 28.37 11.27
CA GLN A 170 -6.78 27.70 10.43
C GLN A 170 -6.32 27.73 8.97
N THR A 171 -6.93 26.94 8.12
CA THR A 171 -6.62 26.96 6.68
C THR A 171 -7.46 27.99 5.89
N SER A 172 -8.37 28.71 6.54
CA SER A 172 -9.23 29.75 5.95
C SER A 172 -8.48 30.86 5.19
N PRO A 173 -7.23 31.29 5.57
CA PRO A 173 -6.48 32.24 4.75
C PRO A 173 -6.31 31.82 3.29
N VAL A 174 -6.22 30.51 3.04
CA VAL A 174 -6.10 29.99 1.67
C VAL A 174 -7.38 30.22 0.88
N GLN A 175 -8.55 30.21 1.52
CA GLN A 175 -9.82 30.55 0.90
C GLN A 175 -9.82 32.01 0.39
N ILE A 176 -9.27 32.94 1.19
CA ILE A 176 -9.10 34.36 0.79
C ILE A 176 -8.17 34.48 -0.42
N ARG A 177 -7.00 33.80 -0.39
CA ARG A 177 -6.05 33.80 -1.49
C ARG A 177 -6.67 33.25 -2.76
N TYR A 178 -7.40 32.13 -2.65
CA TYR A 178 -8.04 31.51 -3.78
C TYR A 178 -9.11 32.41 -4.41
N MET A 179 -9.94 33.06 -3.59
CA MET A 179 -10.95 34.02 -4.07
C MET A 179 -10.32 35.23 -4.80
N LEU A 180 -9.16 35.72 -4.32
CA LEU A 180 -8.47 36.85 -4.96
C LEU A 180 -7.84 36.48 -6.31
N GLU A 181 -7.47 35.21 -6.50
CA GLU A 181 -6.78 34.72 -7.71
C GLU A 181 -7.75 34.14 -8.75
N HIS A 182 -8.91 33.63 -8.33
CA HIS A 182 -9.84 32.90 -9.18
C HIS A 182 -11.19 33.61 -9.25
N GLY A 183 -11.80 33.54 -10.41
CA GLY A 183 -13.19 34.00 -10.61
C GLY A 183 -14.21 32.99 -10.07
N THR A 184 -15.47 33.44 -9.91
CA THR A 184 -16.61 32.59 -9.54
C THR A 184 -17.29 32.00 -10.78
N PRO A 185 -17.92 30.79 -10.71
CA PRO A 185 -18.09 29.93 -9.55
C PRO A 185 -16.88 28.96 -9.35
N PHE A 186 -16.66 28.52 -8.12
CA PHE A 186 -15.66 27.51 -7.80
C PHE A 186 -16.04 26.68 -6.55
N ARG A 187 -15.33 25.55 -6.36
CA ARG A 187 -15.35 24.71 -5.17
C ARG A 187 -13.93 24.32 -4.85
N MET A 188 -13.47 24.52 -3.62
CA MET A 188 -12.12 24.15 -3.24
C MET A 188 -12.09 23.56 -1.83
N ILE A 189 -11.09 22.72 -1.57
CA ILE A 189 -10.70 22.30 -0.23
C ILE A 189 -9.21 22.62 -0.01
N CYS A 190 -8.86 23.00 1.20
CA CYS A 190 -7.49 23.21 1.63
C CYS A 190 -7.19 22.33 2.84
N PRO A 191 -6.55 21.15 2.66
CA PRO A 191 -5.99 20.39 3.76
C PRO A 191 -4.63 20.96 4.14
N GLY A 192 -4.31 21.01 5.43
CA GLY A 192 -3.00 21.46 5.83
C GLY A 192 -2.81 21.54 7.34
N LYS A 193 -1.56 21.78 7.75
CA LYS A 193 -1.21 21.99 9.15
C LYS A 193 -1.66 23.37 9.63
N VAL A 194 -2.08 23.40 10.87
CA VAL A 194 -2.47 24.62 11.60
C VAL A 194 -1.90 24.59 13.00
N TYR A 195 -1.82 25.75 13.66
CA TYR A 195 -1.04 25.92 14.87
C TYR A 195 -1.83 26.70 15.91
N ARG A 196 -1.95 26.13 17.12
CA ARG A 196 -2.58 26.78 18.28
C ARG A 196 -1.79 26.40 19.55
N PRO A 197 -1.56 27.28 20.51
CA PRO A 197 -0.82 26.99 21.74
C PRO A 197 -1.54 26.08 22.73
N ASP A 198 -2.27 25.09 22.28
CA ASP A 198 -3.03 24.14 23.09
C ASP A 198 -2.31 22.80 23.20
N TYR A 199 -2.30 22.18 24.38
CA TYR A 199 -1.71 20.87 24.59
C TYR A 199 -2.44 20.08 25.68
N ASP A 200 -3.30 19.13 25.26
CA ASP A 200 -3.97 18.17 26.14
C ASP A 200 -4.25 16.83 25.41
N ILE A 201 -5.10 15.98 25.96
CA ILE A 201 -5.47 14.68 25.35
C ILE A 201 -6.17 14.85 23.99
N SER A 202 -6.80 16.00 23.77
CA SER A 202 -7.59 16.30 22.57
C SER A 202 -6.97 17.36 21.68
N HIS A 203 -5.87 17.99 22.09
CA HIS A 203 -5.20 19.08 21.40
C HIS A 203 -3.68 18.92 21.37
N THR A 204 -3.07 19.31 20.26
CA THR A 204 -1.63 19.43 20.09
C THR A 204 -1.30 20.80 19.46
N PRO A 205 -0.11 21.39 19.74
CA PRO A 205 0.25 22.69 19.20
C PRO A 205 0.24 22.77 17.67
N MET A 206 0.44 21.66 17.00
CA MET A 206 0.28 21.48 15.57
C MET A 206 -0.70 20.35 15.33
N PHE A 207 -1.69 20.58 14.45
CA PHE A 207 -2.64 19.57 14.00
C PHE A 207 -3.01 19.83 12.54
N HIS A 208 -3.81 18.94 11.95
CA HIS A 208 -4.23 19.07 10.56
C HIS A 208 -5.70 19.44 10.48
N GLN A 209 -6.00 20.38 9.61
CA GLN A 209 -7.36 20.81 9.31
C GLN A 209 -7.60 20.70 7.81
N MET A 210 -8.83 20.41 7.43
CA MET A 210 -9.30 20.54 6.06
C MET A 210 -10.48 21.49 6.05
N GLU A 211 -10.37 22.58 5.32
CA GLU A 211 -11.48 23.48 5.10
C GLU A 211 -11.89 23.46 3.64
N GLY A 212 -13.18 23.69 3.42
CA GLY A 212 -13.75 23.79 2.10
C GLY A 212 -14.54 25.06 1.93
N LEU A 213 -14.54 25.56 0.69
CA LEU A 213 -15.28 26.76 0.27
C LEU A 213 -15.95 26.50 -1.06
N VAL A 214 -17.21 26.88 -1.15
CA VAL A 214 -17.98 26.94 -2.41
C VAL A 214 -18.53 28.35 -2.57
N VAL A 215 -18.24 28.96 -3.71
CA VAL A 215 -18.79 30.29 -4.05
C VAL A 215 -19.45 30.25 -5.44
N GLY A 216 -20.62 30.84 -5.57
CA GLY A 216 -21.35 30.87 -6.82
C GLY A 216 -22.69 31.59 -6.70
N LYS A 217 -23.49 31.47 -7.75
CA LYS A 217 -24.85 32.03 -7.73
C LYS A 217 -25.84 31.05 -7.11
N ASN A 218 -26.75 31.55 -6.29
CA ASN A 218 -27.86 30.78 -5.71
C ASN A 218 -27.42 29.59 -4.83
N ILE A 219 -26.26 29.66 -4.18
CA ILE A 219 -25.80 28.68 -3.22
C ILE A 219 -26.62 28.78 -1.95
N SER A 220 -27.08 27.67 -1.40
CA SER A 220 -27.96 27.64 -0.23
C SER A 220 -27.37 26.84 0.94
N PHE A 221 -27.93 27.08 2.13
CA PHE A 221 -27.61 26.27 3.31
C PHE A 221 -28.02 24.78 3.13
N ALA A 222 -29.02 24.52 2.26
CA ALA A 222 -29.40 23.15 1.91
C ALA A 222 -28.34 22.45 1.09
N ASP A 223 -27.62 23.15 0.21
CA ASP A 223 -26.48 22.59 -0.54
C ASP A 223 -25.34 22.24 0.40
N LEU A 224 -25.01 23.11 1.37
CA LEU A 224 -24.05 22.83 2.43
C LEU A 224 -24.42 21.55 3.19
N LYS A 225 -25.68 21.44 3.65
CA LYS A 225 -26.16 20.24 4.37
C LYS A 225 -26.06 18.99 3.52
N GLY A 226 -26.37 19.06 2.24
CA GLY A 226 -26.31 17.95 1.30
C GLY A 226 -24.87 17.42 1.14
N ILE A 227 -23.92 18.31 0.87
CA ILE A 227 -22.51 17.98 0.69
C ILE A 227 -21.91 17.37 1.97
N LEU A 228 -22.14 18.00 3.12
CA LEU A 228 -21.60 17.52 4.38
C LEU A 228 -22.23 16.21 4.86
N THR A 229 -23.52 16.00 4.61
CA THR A 229 -24.18 14.72 4.90
C THR A 229 -23.62 13.60 4.03
N HIS A 230 -23.38 13.87 2.75
CA HIS A 230 -22.71 12.90 1.87
C HIS A 230 -21.28 12.59 2.33
N PHE A 231 -20.50 13.61 2.68
CA PHE A 231 -19.15 13.42 3.24
C PHE A 231 -19.17 12.51 4.47
N VAL A 232 -20.07 12.74 5.44
CA VAL A 232 -20.17 11.89 6.64
C VAL A 232 -20.52 10.46 6.28
N LYS A 233 -21.42 10.27 5.31
CA LYS A 233 -21.80 8.92 4.85
C LYS A 233 -20.60 8.17 4.24
N GLU A 234 -19.79 8.83 3.44
CA GLU A 234 -18.59 8.23 2.84
C GLU A 234 -17.50 7.90 3.87
N VAL A 235 -17.35 8.73 4.92
CA VAL A 235 -16.30 8.55 5.94
C VAL A 235 -16.72 7.56 7.03
N PHE A 236 -17.97 7.65 7.51
CA PHE A 236 -18.44 6.95 8.71
C PHE A 236 -19.57 5.93 8.43
N GLY A 237 -19.98 5.79 7.18
CA GLY A 237 -21.11 4.96 6.80
C GLY A 237 -22.45 5.64 7.07
N ASP A 238 -23.52 4.86 7.13
CA ASP A 238 -24.89 5.37 7.29
C ASP A 238 -25.15 5.80 8.73
N ARG A 239 -24.70 7.02 9.07
CA ARG A 239 -24.85 7.66 10.38
C ARG A 239 -25.76 8.87 10.27
N LYS A 240 -26.56 9.09 11.31
CA LYS A 240 -27.36 10.31 11.41
C LYS A 240 -26.47 11.51 11.68
N VAL A 241 -26.86 12.62 11.09
CA VAL A 241 -26.21 13.92 11.29
C VAL A 241 -27.22 14.92 11.81
N ARG A 242 -26.76 15.88 12.57
CA ARG A 242 -27.56 17.06 12.97
C ARG A 242 -26.71 18.31 12.87
N PHE A 243 -27.38 19.42 12.61
CA PHE A 243 -26.78 20.75 12.56
C PHE A 243 -27.31 21.54 13.74
N ARG A 244 -26.44 22.16 14.50
CA ARG A 244 -26.79 23.04 15.62
C ARG A 244 -26.34 24.46 15.28
N PRO A 245 -27.21 25.50 15.51
CA PRO A 245 -26.76 26.89 15.37
C PRO A 245 -25.52 27.16 16.20
N HIS A 246 -24.59 27.90 15.63
CA HIS A 246 -23.34 28.34 16.26
C HIS A 246 -22.99 29.73 15.72
N PHE A 247 -21.90 30.32 16.22
CA PHE A 247 -21.40 31.60 15.73
C PHE A 247 -19.94 31.47 15.30
N PHE A 248 -19.63 31.93 14.09
CA PHE A 248 -18.27 32.15 13.60
C PHE A 248 -18.22 33.52 12.92
N PRO A 249 -17.13 34.34 13.11
CA PRO A 249 -17.04 35.68 12.56
C PRO A 249 -17.13 35.77 11.02
N PHE A 250 -16.76 34.69 10.35
CA PHE A 250 -16.61 34.59 8.89
C PHE A 250 -17.82 33.88 8.20
N THR A 251 -18.82 33.45 8.96
CA THR A 251 -20.03 32.81 8.41
C THR A 251 -21.32 33.30 9.10
N GLU A 252 -22.40 33.48 8.32
CA GLU A 252 -23.76 33.83 8.80
C GLU A 252 -24.80 33.32 7.78
N PRO A 253 -25.72 32.39 8.17
CA PRO A 253 -25.79 31.69 9.43
C PRO A 253 -24.65 30.64 9.58
N SER A 254 -24.23 30.44 10.83
CA SER A 254 -23.23 29.45 11.20
C SER A 254 -23.85 28.24 11.90
N ALA A 255 -23.24 27.10 11.76
CA ALA A 255 -23.64 25.87 12.45
C ALA A 255 -22.44 24.98 12.79
N GLU A 256 -22.61 24.16 13.81
CA GLU A 256 -21.78 22.99 14.06
C GLU A 256 -22.50 21.74 13.59
N MET A 257 -21.76 20.81 12.99
CA MET A 257 -22.28 19.52 12.56
C MET A 257 -21.83 18.42 13.50
N ASP A 258 -22.80 17.70 14.05
CA ASP A 258 -22.59 16.52 14.87
C ASP A 258 -22.96 15.25 14.11
N VAL A 259 -22.23 14.18 14.38
CA VAL A 259 -22.54 12.82 13.92
C VAL A 259 -22.99 11.96 15.08
N GLU A 260 -23.91 11.04 14.82
CA GLU A 260 -24.33 10.03 15.79
C GLU A 260 -23.16 9.22 16.32
N CYS A 261 -23.02 9.10 17.63
CA CYS A 261 -21.89 8.45 18.27
C CYS A 261 -21.71 7.00 17.78
N MET A 262 -20.50 6.68 17.34
CA MET A 262 -20.16 5.39 16.72
C MET A 262 -20.19 4.22 17.70
N ILE A 263 -20.02 4.50 19.02
CA ILE A 263 -19.98 3.46 20.05
C ILE A 263 -21.38 3.16 20.58
N CYS A 264 -22.15 4.20 20.96
CA CYS A 264 -23.43 4.01 21.64
C CYS A 264 -24.65 4.11 20.71
N HIS A 265 -24.46 4.44 19.42
CA HIS A 265 -25.56 4.60 18.46
C HIS A 265 -26.68 5.51 18.97
N GLY A 266 -26.31 6.68 19.44
CA GLY A 266 -27.25 7.69 19.93
C GLY A 266 -27.77 7.50 21.36
N LYS A 267 -27.42 6.41 22.04
CA LYS A 267 -27.93 6.09 23.40
C LYS A 267 -27.26 6.88 24.53
N GLY A 268 -26.11 7.46 24.28
CA GLY A 268 -25.27 8.09 25.30
C GLY A 268 -24.19 7.13 25.81
N CYS A 269 -22.96 7.63 25.95
CA CYS A 269 -21.83 6.92 26.55
C CYS A 269 -20.73 7.91 26.97
N ARG A 270 -19.71 7.42 27.65
CA ARG A 270 -18.59 8.24 28.13
C ARG A 270 -17.90 9.03 27.00
N LEU A 271 -17.74 8.44 25.79
CA LEU A 271 -17.11 9.11 24.65
C LEU A 271 -17.87 10.34 24.20
N CYS A 272 -19.20 10.23 24.07
CA CYS A 272 -20.05 11.34 23.64
C CYS A 272 -20.58 12.17 24.84
N LYS A 273 -20.03 11.98 26.03
CA LYS A 273 -20.46 12.66 27.27
C LYS A 273 -21.97 12.56 27.49
N GLU A 274 -22.51 11.34 27.31
CA GLU A 274 -23.92 10.98 27.47
C GLU A 274 -24.88 11.66 26.47
N SER A 275 -24.37 12.44 25.53
CA SER A 275 -25.19 13.18 24.55
C SER A 275 -25.74 12.32 23.40
N GLY A 276 -25.07 11.18 23.09
CA GLY A 276 -25.34 10.39 21.89
C GLY A 276 -24.75 10.95 20.60
N TRP A 277 -24.15 12.15 20.63
CA TRP A 277 -23.64 12.89 19.48
C TRP A 277 -22.20 13.33 19.66
N ILE A 278 -21.48 13.43 18.55
CA ILE A 278 -20.08 13.89 18.54
C ILE A 278 -19.96 14.99 17.49
N GLU A 279 -19.55 16.16 17.94
CA GLU A 279 -19.21 17.28 17.04
C GLU A 279 -17.97 16.92 16.20
N ILE A 280 -18.03 17.19 14.89
CA ILE A 280 -16.95 16.90 13.96
C ILE A 280 -16.47 18.12 13.18
N MET A 281 -17.31 19.13 12.93
CA MET A 281 -16.93 20.29 12.13
C MET A 281 -17.80 21.51 12.40
N GLY A 282 -17.21 22.69 12.14
CA GLY A 282 -17.94 23.95 11.98
C GLY A 282 -18.23 24.21 10.51
N CYS A 283 -19.34 24.90 10.24
CA CYS A 283 -19.75 25.25 8.88
C CYS A 283 -20.71 26.46 8.88
N GLY A 284 -20.95 27.05 7.71
CA GLY A 284 -21.91 28.14 7.57
C GLY A 284 -21.91 28.77 6.18
N MET A 285 -22.84 29.67 5.95
CA MET A 285 -22.82 30.53 4.75
C MET A 285 -21.72 31.58 4.93
N VAL A 286 -20.99 31.89 3.86
CA VAL A 286 -19.91 32.89 3.91
C VAL A 286 -20.50 34.25 4.26
N ASP A 287 -19.89 34.91 5.24
CA ASP A 287 -20.28 36.25 5.66
C ASP A 287 -20.12 37.28 4.51
N PRO A 288 -21.09 38.15 4.25
CA PRO A 288 -21.00 39.17 3.20
C PRO A 288 -19.76 40.07 3.27
N GLU A 289 -19.22 40.36 4.47
CA GLU A 289 -18.02 41.17 4.63
C GLU A 289 -16.76 40.44 4.11
N VAL A 290 -16.71 39.12 4.23
CA VAL A 290 -15.62 38.30 3.64
C VAL A 290 -15.68 38.39 2.12
N LEU A 291 -16.84 38.29 1.51
CA LEU A 291 -17.01 38.46 0.05
C LEU A 291 -16.63 39.85 -0.43
N LYS A 292 -17.06 40.89 0.29
CA LYS A 292 -16.69 42.29 0.00
C LYS A 292 -15.19 42.52 0.09
N TYR A 293 -14.53 41.91 1.08
CA TYR A 293 -13.06 42.04 1.26
C TYR A 293 -12.30 41.59 0.01
N VAL A 294 -12.74 40.56 -0.64
CA VAL A 294 -12.11 40.02 -1.88
C VAL A 294 -12.69 40.66 -3.16
N GLY A 295 -13.51 41.69 -3.06
CA GLY A 295 -14.08 42.43 -4.19
C GLY A 295 -15.27 41.74 -4.87
N LEU A 296 -15.85 40.73 -4.25
CA LEU A 296 -17.07 40.08 -4.74
C LEU A 296 -18.33 40.82 -4.23
N ASN A 297 -19.35 40.92 -5.09
CA ASN A 297 -20.65 41.50 -4.72
C ASN A 297 -21.56 40.47 -4.05
N PRO A 298 -21.88 40.59 -2.74
CA PRO A 298 -22.74 39.63 -2.03
C PRO A 298 -24.18 39.55 -2.56
N ASP A 299 -24.66 40.56 -3.31
CA ASP A 299 -25.98 40.55 -3.95
C ASP A 299 -26.00 39.64 -5.22
N GLU A 300 -24.85 39.36 -5.81
CA GLU A 300 -24.73 38.56 -7.03
C GLU A 300 -24.24 37.14 -6.76
N VAL A 301 -23.40 36.97 -5.76
CA VAL A 301 -22.79 35.68 -5.38
C VAL A 301 -22.86 35.46 -3.88
N ASN A 302 -23.02 34.21 -3.51
CA ASN A 302 -22.92 33.77 -2.12
C ASN A 302 -22.14 32.45 -2.06
N GLY A 303 -21.97 31.93 -0.88
CA GLY A 303 -21.21 30.67 -0.73
C GLY A 303 -21.38 30.06 0.65
N PHE A 304 -20.80 28.91 0.82
CA PHE A 304 -20.67 28.28 2.14
C PHE A 304 -19.25 27.80 2.37
N ALA A 305 -18.87 27.74 3.65
CA ALA A 305 -17.60 27.21 4.10
C ALA A 305 -17.80 26.17 5.20
N PHE A 306 -16.83 25.28 5.36
CA PHE A 306 -16.76 24.30 6.44
C PHE A 306 -15.32 24.00 6.82
N GLY A 307 -15.11 23.56 8.06
CA GLY A 307 -13.77 23.18 8.56
C GLY A 307 -13.84 21.98 9.49
N VAL A 308 -12.97 21.00 9.26
CA VAL A 308 -12.90 19.75 10.01
C VAL A 308 -11.46 19.43 10.42
N GLY A 309 -11.25 19.04 11.69
CA GLY A 309 -9.96 18.53 12.18
C GLY A 309 -9.72 17.10 11.72
N ILE A 310 -8.64 16.85 11.01
CA ILE A 310 -8.33 15.54 10.42
C ILE A 310 -8.04 14.52 11.51
N GLU A 311 -7.34 14.90 12.58
CA GLU A 311 -7.10 14.05 13.74
C GLU A 311 -8.40 13.59 14.39
N ARG A 312 -9.39 14.49 14.50
CA ARG A 312 -10.71 14.16 15.08
C ARG A 312 -11.39 13.08 14.28
N VAL A 313 -11.39 13.19 12.96
CA VAL A 313 -11.94 12.18 12.04
C VAL A 313 -11.17 10.87 12.18
N THR A 314 -9.83 10.94 12.22
CA THR A 314 -8.96 9.76 12.35
C THR A 314 -9.19 9.03 13.67
N MET A 315 -9.27 9.78 14.80
CA MET A 315 -9.57 9.21 16.11
C MET A 315 -10.90 8.44 16.09
N LEU A 316 -11.93 9.03 15.49
CA LEU A 316 -13.26 8.44 15.42
C LEU A 316 -13.30 7.20 14.52
N ARG A 317 -12.59 7.21 13.40
CA ARG A 317 -12.50 6.06 12.49
C ARG A 317 -11.81 4.86 13.11
N HIS A 318 -10.75 5.11 13.86
CA HIS A 318 -9.88 4.05 14.43
C HIS A 318 -10.11 3.78 15.92
N GLY A 319 -11.03 4.50 16.59
CA GLY A 319 -11.32 4.32 18.00
C GLY A 319 -10.17 4.76 18.91
N ILE A 320 -9.38 5.75 18.51
CA ILE A 320 -8.22 6.26 19.26
C ILE A 320 -8.69 7.31 20.27
N GLY A 321 -8.31 7.14 21.52
CA GLY A 321 -8.77 7.99 22.63
C GLY A 321 -7.84 9.16 22.97
N ASP A 322 -6.61 9.18 22.46
CA ASP A 322 -5.59 10.18 22.76
C ASP A 322 -4.92 10.66 21.48
N LEU A 323 -5.08 11.94 21.16
CA LEU A 323 -4.57 12.56 19.95
C LEU A 323 -3.03 12.56 19.90
N ARG A 324 -2.38 12.65 21.06
CA ARG A 324 -0.90 12.72 21.17
C ARG A 324 -0.22 11.47 20.61
N ALA A 325 -0.89 10.32 20.67
CA ALA A 325 -0.38 9.06 20.11
C ALA A 325 0.00 9.13 18.62
N PHE A 326 -0.63 10.03 17.86
CA PHE A 326 -0.27 10.25 16.46
C PHE A 326 1.10 10.92 16.27
N PHE A 327 1.60 11.63 17.27
CA PHE A 327 2.80 12.46 17.17
C PHE A 327 3.99 11.93 17.99
N GLU A 328 3.77 10.92 18.84
CA GLU A 328 4.81 10.32 19.71
C GLU A 328 5.76 9.38 18.96
N ASN A 329 5.47 9.02 17.71
CA ASN A 329 6.25 8.09 16.88
C ASN A 329 6.46 6.69 17.51
N ASP A 330 5.55 6.24 18.38
CA ASP A 330 5.63 4.89 18.95
C ASP A 330 5.35 3.84 17.86
N MET A 331 6.40 3.07 17.53
CA MET A 331 6.31 2.03 16.51
C MET A 331 5.30 0.92 16.84
N ARG A 332 4.97 0.70 18.12
CA ARG A 332 3.94 -0.26 18.54
C ARG A 332 2.55 0.26 18.18
N PHE A 333 2.35 1.58 18.25
CA PHE A 333 1.12 2.24 17.80
C PHE A 333 1.03 2.23 16.28
N LEU A 334 2.05 2.72 15.59
CA LEU A 334 2.05 2.86 14.13
C LEU A 334 1.90 1.53 13.38
N LYS A 335 2.47 0.44 13.90
CA LYS A 335 2.36 -0.90 13.30
C LYS A 335 0.96 -1.51 13.34
N GLN A 336 0.00 -0.92 14.05
CA GLN A 336 -1.40 -1.38 14.10
C GLN A 336 -2.18 -0.97 12.84
N PHE A 337 -1.70 0.02 12.09
CA PHE A 337 -2.32 0.52 10.86
C PHE A 337 -1.65 -0.15 9.65
N LYS A 338 -2.23 -1.25 9.16
CA LYS A 338 -1.72 -2.03 8.01
C LYS A 338 -2.75 -2.09 6.91
#